data_e9e95e95c8d43a27aa63ce5ff6c72500
#
_entry.id   e9e95e95c8d43a27aa63ce5ff6c72500
#
_cell.length_a   1.000
_cell.length_b   1.000
_cell.length_c   1.000
_cell.angle_alpha   90.00
_cell.angle_beta   90.00
_cell.angle_gamma   90.00
#
_symmetry.space_group_name_H-M   'P 1'
#
loop_
_entity.id
_entity.type
_entity.pdbx_description
1 polymer ?
#
loop_
_entity_poly.entity_id
_entity_poly.type
_entity_poly.pdbx_seq_one_letter_code
_entity_poly.pdbx_strand_id
1 'polypeptide(L)'
;MPEIDDNKQVKEQGFSRNLSISKTLRREGKSSEAFEIMLAALTLEEILALKFECAARLTRGKVYGLNLWGAMVEITKEALYNAALSVTKTNKDASRLLGINNRTFSFLKKKYNIKEKYQEDL
;
A
#
# COMPACT_ATOMS: atom_id res chain seq x y z
N MET A 1 -10.14 28.58 1.21
CA MET A 1 -9.60 28.48 0.86
C MET A 1 -9.43 28.05 0.65
N PRO A 2 -9.34 27.83 0.96
CA PRO A 2 -8.96 27.38 0.72
C PRO A 2 -8.78 26.56 0.62
N GLU A 3 -8.85 26.06 0.71
CA GLU A 3 -8.49 25.47 0.50
C GLU A 3 -8.07 25.12 0.07
N ILE A 4 -8.32 24.77 -0.14
CA ILE A 4 -7.53 24.56 -0.68
C ILE A 4 -6.75 24.46 -0.74
N ASP A 5 -6.80 24.14 -0.30
CA ASP A 5 -5.63 24.40 -0.05
C ASP A 5 -4.75 23.41 0.65
N ASP A 6 -5.18 22.25 1.29
CA ASP A 6 -4.41 21.27 1.98
C ASP A 6 -3.39 20.63 1.10
N ASN A 7 -3.78 20.24 -0.05
CA ASN A 7 -2.90 19.64 -0.99
C ASN A 7 -1.77 20.55 -1.38
N LYS A 8 -2.10 21.82 -1.49
CA LYS A 8 -1.14 22.81 -1.77
C LYS A 8 -0.15 22.95 -0.66
N GLN A 9 -0.63 22.89 0.57
CA GLN A 9 0.24 23.02 1.71
C GLN A 9 1.23 21.89 1.79
N VAL A 10 0.80 20.71 1.45
CA VAL A 10 1.69 19.58 1.46
C VAL A 10 2.83 19.78 0.50
N LYS A 11 2.52 20.28 -0.67
CA LYS A 11 3.56 20.58 -1.64
C LYS A 11 4.51 21.62 -1.14
N GLU A 12 3.98 22.61 -0.48
CA GLU A 12 4.80 23.68 0.05
C GLU A 12 5.77 23.20 1.08
N GLN A 13 5.42 22.17 1.79
CA GLN A 13 6.28 21.61 2.79
C GLN A 13 7.27 20.62 2.22
N GLY A 14 7.25 20.41 0.92
CA GLY A 14 8.18 19.50 0.31
C GLY A 14 7.86 18.04 0.56
N PHE A 15 6.70 17.76 1.10
CA PHE A 15 6.30 16.39 1.43
C PHE A 15 5.24 15.84 0.53
N SER A 16 5.03 16.49 -0.60
CA SER A 16 4.05 15.99 -1.53
C SER A 16 4.53 14.64 -2.05
N ARG A 17 3.77 13.63 -1.75
CA ARG A 17 4.08 12.29 -2.21
C ARG A 17 3.06 11.95 -3.26
N ASN A 18 3.37 12.15 -4.48
CA ASN A 18 2.43 11.83 -5.53
C ASN A 18 2.37 10.32 -5.69
N LEU A 19 1.95 9.66 -4.62
CA LEU A 19 1.88 8.22 -4.55
C LEU A 19 0.45 7.78 -4.41
N SER A 20 0.03 6.83 -5.21
CA SER A 20 -1.30 6.27 -5.08
C SER A 20 -1.29 4.83 -5.56
N ILE A 21 -1.64 3.94 -4.65
CA ILE A 21 -1.74 2.52 -4.99
C ILE A 21 -2.96 2.29 -5.84
N SER A 22 -4.11 2.85 -5.46
CA SER A 22 -5.34 2.61 -6.20
C SER A 22 -5.28 3.16 -7.62
N LYS A 23 -4.76 4.38 -7.79
CA LYS A 23 -4.66 4.94 -9.13
C LYS A 23 -3.70 4.15 -9.99
N THR A 24 -2.61 3.71 -9.43
CA THR A 24 -1.65 2.90 -10.17
C THR A 24 -2.28 1.61 -10.64
N LEU A 25 -2.96 0.92 -9.74
CA LEU A 25 -3.57 -0.36 -10.09
C LEU A 25 -4.72 -0.20 -11.07
N ARG A 26 -5.50 0.88 -10.94
CA ARG A 26 -6.56 1.15 -11.91
C ARG A 26 -5.98 1.42 -13.29
N ARG A 27 -4.90 2.17 -13.34
CA ARG A 27 -4.24 2.47 -14.60
C ARG A 27 -3.71 1.22 -15.28
N GLU A 28 -3.30 0.24 -14.47
CA GLU A 28 -2.80 -1.03 -14.97
C GLU A 28 -3.91 -2.03 -15.26
N GLY A 29 -5.16 -1.64 -15.06
CA GLY A 29 -6.27 -2.55 -15.29
C GLY A 29 -6.47 -3.60 -14.21
N LYS A 30 -5.85 -3.39 -13.05
CA LYS A 30 -5.90 -4.37 -11.95
C LYS A 30 -6.91 -4.02 -10.87
N SER A 31 -7.55 -2.87 -10.97
CA SER A 31 -8.53 -2.45 -9.99
C SER A 31 -9.52 -1.52 -10.64
N SER A 32 -10.60 -1.23 -9.92
CA SER A 32 -11.62 -0.28 -10.31
C SER A 32 -12.28 0.22 -9.05
N GLU A 33 -13.06 1.30 -9.19
CA GLU A 33 -13.78 1.82 -8.04
C GLU A 33 -14.75 0.78 -7.48
N ALA A 34 -15.45 0.08 -8.37
CA ALA A 34 -16.40 -0.93 -7.91
C ALA A 34 -15.70 -2.05 -7.14
N PHE A 35 -14.55 -2.48 -7.64
CA PHE A 35 -13.78 -3.51 -6.96
C PHE A 35 -13.32 -3.03 -5.58
N GLU A 36 -12.87 -1.79 -5.50
CA GLU A 36 -12.36 -1.26 -4.23
C GLU A 36 -13.48 -1.11 -3.20
N ILE A 37 -14.67 -0.75 -3.66
CA ILE A 37 -15.82 -0.66 -2.76
C ILE A 37 -16.13 -2.04 -2.17
N MET A 38 -16.14 -3.06 -3.00
CA MET A 38 -16.38 -4.42 -2.52
C MET A 38 -15.28 -4.87 -1.56
N LEU A 39 -14.04 -4.54 -1.92
CA LEU A 39 -12.91 -4.92 -1.10
C LEU A 39 -12.99 -4.27 0.28
N ALA A 40 -13.45 -3.03 0.34
CA ALA A 40 -13.54 -2.31 1.61
C ALA A 40 -14.53 -2.94 2.58
N ALA A 41 -15.45 -3.75 2.09
CA ALA A 41 -16.43 -4.41 2.95
C ALA A 41 -15.86 -5.67 3.60
N LEU A 42 -14.69 -6.10 3.20
CA LEU A 42 -14.07 -7.31 3.73
C LEU A 42 -13.03 -6.98 4.79
N THR A 43 -12.85 -7.88 5.74
CA THR A 43 -11.76 -7.72 6.69
C THR A 43 -10.45 -8.08 6.02
N LEU A 44 -9.35 -7.67 6.63
CA LEU A 44 -8.04 -7.99 6.08
C LEU A 44 -7.85 -9.51 5.99
N GLU A 45 -8.29 -10.23 7.01
CA GLU A 45 -8.20 -11.68 7.01
C GLU A 45 -8.97 -12.28 5.83
N GLU A 46 -10.18 -11.77 5.60
CA GLU A 46 -10.99 -12.25 4.49
C GLU A 46 -10.35 -11.99 3.15
N ILE A 47 -9.75 -10.81 3.00
CA ILE A 47 -9.07 -10.46 1.77
C ILE A 47 -7.91 -11.41 1.50
N LEU A 48 -7.09 -11.65 2.52
CA LEU A 48 -5.95 -12.53 2.37
C LEU A 48 -6.37 -13.96 2.07
N ALA A 49 -7.37 -14.46 2.80
CA ALA A 49 -7.85 -15.82 2.59
C ALA A 49 -8.39 -16.00 1.17
N LEU A 50 -9.19 -15.02 0.74
CA LEU A 50 -9.76 -15.09 -0.61
C LEU A 50 -8.68 -15.01 -1.67
N LYS A 51 -7.73 -14.14 -1.47
CA LYS A 51 -6.64 -13.99 -2.43
C LYS A 51 -5.87 -15.29 -2.62
N PHE A 52 -5.56 -15.96 -1.50
CA PHE A 52 -4.81 -17.20 -1.59
C PHE A 52 -5.64 -18.34 -2.14
N GLU A 53 -6.94 -18.35 -1.80
CA GLU A 53 -7.81 -19.38 -2.36
C GLU A 53 -7.90 -19.22 -3.87
N CYS A 54 -8.09 -18.00 -4.34
CA CYS A 54 -8.17 -17.77 -5.78
C CYS A 54 -6.88 -18.14 -6.49
N ALA A 55 -5.74 -17.81 -5.88
CA ALA A 55 -4.45 -18.14 -6.48
C ALA A 55 -4.27 -19.65 -6.57
N ALA A 56 -4.69 -20.36 -5.52
CA ALA A 56 -4.56 -21.82 -5.52
C ALA A 56 -5.45 -22.45 -6.58
N ARG A 57 -6.65 -21.92 -6.76
CA ARG A 57 -7.54 -22.45 -7.80
C ARG A 57 -6.96 -22.27 -9.19
N LEU A 58 -6.41 -21.08 -9.45
CA LEU A 58 -5.87 -20.78 -10.77
C LEU A 58 -4.67 -21.66 -11.11
N THR A 59 -3.91 -22.06 -10.10
CA THR A 59 -2.77 -22.93 -10.32
C THR A 59 -3.10 -24.39 -10.06
N ARG A 60 -4.36 -24.71 -9.80
CA ARG A 60 -4.82 -26.06 -9.51
C ARG A 60 -4.07 -26.67 -8.34
N GLY A 61 -3.87 -25.83 -7.30
CA GLY A 61 -3.20 -26.30 -6.10
C GLY A 61 -1.70 -26.35 -6.17
N LYS A 62 -1.11 -25.86 -7.26
CA LYS A 62 0.34 -25.93 -7.43
C LYS A 62 1.02 -24.72 -6.80
N VAL A 63 0.78 -24.53 -5.51
CA VAL A 63 1.41 -23.45 -4.78
C VAL A 63 2.49 -23.97 -3.83
N TYR A 64 2.83 -25.22 -3.93
CA TYR A 64 3.84 -25.79 -3.05
C TYR A 64 5.20 -25.18 -3.34
N GLY A 65 6.02 -25.09 -2.31
CA GLY A 65 7.37 -24.62 -2.49
C GLY A 65 7.52 -23.13 -2.58
N LEU A 66 6.42 -22.40 -2.47
CA LEU A 66 6.48 -20.94 -2.51
C LEU A 66 6.80 -20.33 -1.16
N ASN A 67 6.93 -21.15 -0.12
CA ASN A 67 7.26 -20.67 1.22
C ASN A 67 6.38 -19.51 1.63
N LEU A 68 5.09 -19.63 1.38
CA LEU A 68 4.15 -18.54 1.65
C LEU A 68 4.13 -18.16 3.12
N TRP A 69 4.16 -19.17 3.99
CA TRP A 69 4.11 -18.93 5.41
C TRP A 69 5.29 -18.08 5.87
N GLY A 70 6.48 -18.39 5.39
CA GLY A 70 7.67 -17.66 5.77
C GLY A 70 7.74 -16.27 5.17
N ALA A 71 7.15 -16.09 3.98
CA ALA A 71 7.19 -14.80 3.31
C ALA A 71 6.08 -13.85 3.75
N MET A 72 5.05 -14.36 4.41
CA MET A 72 3.83 -13.61 4.68
C MET A 72 4.07 -12.36 5.51
N VAL A 73 4.88 -12.47 6.54
CA VAL A 73 5.14 -11.34 7.42
C VAL A 73 5.78 -10.20 6.65
N GLU A 74 6.76 -10.54 5.82
CA GLU A 74 7.46 -9.50 5.06
C GLU A 74 6.58 -8.88 4.00
N ILE A 75 5.79 -9.70 3.30
CA ILE A 75 4.86 -9.19 2.30
C ILE A 75 3.86 -8.25 2.94
N THR A 76 3.32 -8.63 4.09
CA THR A 76 2.33 -7.82 4.78
C THR A 76 2.93 -6.51 5.26
N LYS A 77 4.13 -6.55 5.81
CA LYS A 77 4.78 -5.33 6.29
C LYS A 77 5.07 -4.37 5.16
N GLU A 78 5.54 -4.89 4.03
CA GLU A 78 5.81 -4.02 2.89
C GLU A 78 4.52 -3.39 2.37
N ALA A 79 3.46 -4.18 2.28
CA ALA A 79 2.17 -3.68 1.82
C ALA A 79 1.64 -2.59 2.76
N LEU A 80 1.76 -2.80 4.07
CA LEU A 80 1.33 -1.81 5.04
C LEU A 80 2.15 -0.54 4.96
N TYR A 81 3.46 -0.68 4.79
CA TYR A 81 4.32 0.47 4.63
C TYR A 81 3.93 1.29 3.40
N ASN A 82 3.74 0.61 2.28
CA ASN A 82 3.34 1.27 1.04
C ASN A 82 2.01 1.98 1.20
N ALA A 83 1.05 1.33 1.83
CA ALA A 83 -0.26 1.92 2.05
C ALA A 83 -0.16 3.15 2.95
N ALA A 84 0.64 3.07 4.00
CA ALA A 84 0.79 4.20 4.91
C ALA A 84 1.36 5.41 4.20
N LEU A 85 2.34 5.20 3.32
CA LEU A 85 2.90 6.31 2.56
C LEU A 85 1.91 6.91 1.60
N SER A 86 1.04 6.09 1.01
CA SER A 86 0.12 6.60 0.00
C SER A 86 -1.04 7.39 0.62
N VAL A 87 -1.38 7.14 1.89
CA VAL A 87 -2.50 7.83 2.52
C VAL A 87 -2.08 8.91 3.50
N THR A 88 -0.79 9.14 3.66
CA THR A 88 -0.31 10.20 4.55
C THR A 88 0.58 11.15 3.77
N LYS A 89 0.75 12.35 4.31
CA LYS A 89 1.53 13.39 3.64
C LYS A 89 2.95 13.50 4.16
N THR A 90 3.19 13.05 5.38
CA THR A 90 4.52 13.17 5.98
C THR A 90 4.97 11.83 6.51
N ASN A 91 6.28 11.69 6.67
CA ASN A 91 6.84 10.47 7.25
C ASN A 91 6.42 10.30 8.69
N LYS A 92 6.26 11.41 9.39
CA LYS A 92 5.81 11.37 10.78
C LYS A 92 4.41 10.77 10.88
N ASP A 93 3.52 11.21 9.99
CA ASP A 93 2.17 10.69 10.00
C ASP A 93 2.14 9.21 9.59
N ALA A 94 2.98 8.83 8.64
CA ALA A 94 3.06 7.44 8.23
C ALA A 94 3.54 6.55 9.37
N SER A 95 4.56 6.99 10.11
CA SER A 95 5.05 6.19 11.22
C SER A 95 4.00 6.07 12.32
N ARG A 96 3.23 7.13 12.54
CA ARG A 96 2.14 7.09 13.51
C ARG A 96 1.06 6.10 13.08
N LEU A 97 0.70 6.15 11.82
CA LEU A 97 -0.32 5.24 11.30
C LEU A 97 0.12 3.79 11.46
N LEU A 98 1.40 3.52 11.25
CA LEU A 98 1.93 2.17 11.37
C LEU A 98 2.19 1.76 12.82
N GLY A 99 2.22 2.73 13.74
CA GLY A 99 2.48 2.43 15.14
C GLY A 99 3.95 2.10 15.41
N ILE A 100 4.86 2.72 14.68
CA ILE A 100 6.30 2.47 14.83
C ILE A 100 7.02 3.77 15.10
N ASN A 101 8.25 3.66 15.61
CA ASN A 101 9.04 4.85 15.91
C ASN A 101 9.83 5.29 14.67
N ASN A 102 10.46 6.48 14.80
CA ASN A 102 11.18 7.05 13.68
C ASN A 102 12.37 6.21 13.22
N ARG A 103 13.01 5.54 14.13
CA ARG A 103 14.16 4.70 13.78
C ARG A 103 13.71 3.54 12.91
N THR A 104 12.65 2.86 13.32
CA THR A 104 12.09 1.76 12.54
C THR A 104 11.63 2.26 11.18
N PHE A 105 10.97 3.41 11.17
CA PHE A 105 10.51 3.98 9.91
C PHE A 105 11.66 4.26 8.96
N SER A 106 12.75 4.83 9.47
CA SER A 106 13.92 5.11 8.63
C SER A 106 14.51 3.84 8.03
N PHE A 107 14.51 2.77 8.81
CA PHE A 107 14.99 1.49 8.31
C PHE A 107 14.12 1.00 7.17
N LEU A 108 12.80 1.09 7.32
CA LEU A 108 11.88 0.65 6.28
C LEU A 108 11.98 1.51 5.02
N LYS A 109 12.23 2.80 5.21
CA LYS A 109 12.38 3.71 4.08
C LYS A 109 13.54 3.30 3.20
N LYS A 110 14.61 2.79 3.80
CA LYS A 110 15.75 2.32 3.04
C LYS A 110 15.51 0.95 2.42
N LYS A 111 14.70 0.14 3.09
CA LYS A 111 14.45 -1.21 2.67
C LYS A 111 13.44 -1.28 1.52
N TYR A 112 12.41 -0.45 1.56
CA TYR A 112 11.35 -0.46 0.56
C TYR A 112 11.42 0.79 -0.30
N ASN A 113 11.20 0.63 -1.58
CA ASN A 113 11.23 1.77 -2.51
C ASN A 113 9.90 1.90 -3.23
N ILE A 114 8.93 2.50 -2.53
CA ILE A 114 7.59 2.65 -3.08
C ILE A 114 7.55 3.60 -4.26
N LYS A 115 8.45 4.58 -4.30
CA LYS A 115 8.37 5.62 -5.31
C LYS A 115 8.44 5.10 -6.72
N GLU A 116 9.22 4.07 -6.93
CA GLU A 116 9.34 3.54 -8.28
C GLU A 116 8.08 2.84 -8.74
N LYS A 117 7.33 2.26 -7.80
CA LYS A 117 6.18 1.45 -8.16
C LYS A 117 4.88 2.25 -8.23
N TYR A 118 4.68 3.12 -7.25
CA TYR A 118 3.39 3.80 -7.09
C TYR A 118 3.44 5.29 -7.30
N GLN A 119 4.52 5.79 -7.88
CA GLN A 119 4.67 7.22 -8.11
C GLN A 119 3.64 7.70 -9.13
N GLU A 120 2.96 8.80 -8.79
CA GLU A 120 2.02 9.43 -9.70
C GLU A 120 2.73 10.51 -10.49
N ASP A 121 2.41 10.62 -11.74
CA ASP A 121 2.93 11.71 -12.58
C ASP A 121 2.16 12.97 -12.29
N LEU A 122 2.85 14.10 -12.34
CA LEU A 122 2.21 15.39 -12.13
C LEU A 122 1.81 16.04 -13.43
#